data_d01d99d5387ad71c8f967d1e788e26a4
#
_entry.id   d01d99d5387ad71c8f967d1e788e26a4
#
_cell.length_a   1.000
_cell.length_b   1.000
_cell.length_c   1.000
_cell.angle_alpha   90.00
_cell.angle_beta   90.00
_cell.angle_gamma   90.00
#
_symmetry.space_group_name_H-M   'P 1'
#
loop_
_entity.id
_entity.type
_entity.pdbx_description
1 polymer ?
#
loop_
_entity_poly.entity_id
_entity_poly.type
_entity_poly.pdbx_seq_one_letter_code
_entity_poly.pdbx_strand_id
1 'polypeptide(L)'
;NFQSFMKDFQPIVEELSKTSKEYGRLIENLNKINNQLFNIESIASHIELIAINASIEASRAGENGRTFAIVANEIRDMAKKTF
;
A
#
# COMPACT_ATOMS: atom_id res chain seq x y z
N ASN A 1 2.59 -16.58 50.71
CA ASN A 1 3.74 -17.44 50.47
C ASN A 1 4.38 -17.05 49.13
N PHE A 2 5.68 -16.97 49.09
CA PHE A 2 6.46 -16.56 47.92
C PHE A 2 6.22 -17.54 46.74
N GLN A 3 6.20 -18.82 46.99
CA GLN A 3 5.95 -19.83 45.97
C GLN A 3 4.54 -19.70 45.37
N SER A 4 3.56 -19.44 46.21
CA SER A 4 2.19 -19.24 45.76
C SER A 4 2.07 -17.96 44.89
N PHE A 5 2.74 -16.91 45.30
CA PHE A 5 2.81 -15.65 44.57
C PHE A 5 3.44 -15.86 43.20
N MET A 6 4.57 -16.55 43.12
CA MET A 6 5.27 -16.85 41.86
C MET A 6 4.42 -17.71 40.96
N LYS A 7 3.70 -18.68 41.53
CA LYS A 7 2.82 -19.56 40.77
C LYS A 7 1.67 -18.80 40.14
N ASP A 8 1.10 -17.83 40.85
CA ASP A 8 0.01 -16.98 40.35
C ASP A 8 0.52 -15.98 39.30
N PHE A 9 1.77 -15.58 39.43
CA PHE A 9 2.41 -14.61 38.56
C PHE A 9 2.84 -15.22 37.21
N GLN A 10 3.17 -16.50 37.21
CA GLN A 10 3.71 -17.17 36.01
C GLN A 10 2.78 -17.10 34.80
N PRO A 11 1.47 -17.38 34.93
CA PRO A 11 0.57 -17.29 33.77
C PRO A 11 0.48 -15.88 33.23
N ILE A 12 0.60 -14.86 34.08
CA ILE A 12 0.58 -13.46 33.67
C ILE A 12 1.80 -13.13 32.81
N VAL A 13 2.97 -13.59 33.23
CA VAL A 13 4.23 -13.38 32.49
C VAL A 13 4.17 -14.08 31.13
N GLU A 14 3.66 -15.29 31.08
CA GLU A 14 3.50 -16.04 29.83
C GLU A 14 2.56 -15.33 28.86
N GLU A 15 1.44 -14.82 29.36
CA GLU A 15 0.47 -14.07 28.58
C GLU A 15 1.06 -12.78 28.03
N LEU A 16 1.81 -12.06 28.83
CA LEU A 16 2.50 -10.83 28.41
C LEU A 16 3.55 -11.12 27.34
N SER A 17 4.30 -12.22 27.48
CA SER A 17 5.29 -12.62 26.50
C SER A 17 4.64 -12.96 25.16
N LYS A 18 3.52 -13.68 25.19
CA LYS A 18 2.75 -14.03 24.01
C LYS A 18 2.21 -12.78 23.30
N THR A 19 1.63 -11.85 24.06
CA THR A 19 1.11 -10.59 23.55
C THR A 19 2.23 -9.77 22.91
N SER A 20 3.40 -9.72 23.55
CA SER A 20 4.57 -9.02 23.01
C SER A 20 4.98 -9.56 21.64
N LYS A 21 4.99 -10.88 21.47
CA LYS A 21 5.30 -11.52 20.18
C LYS A 21 4.26 -11.18 19.12
N GLU A 22 3.00 -11.17 19.49
CA GLU A 22 1.90 -10.80 18.59
C GLU A 22 2.03 -9.36 18.10
N TYR A 23 2.38 -8.44 18.99
CA TYR A 23 2.65 -7.05 18.63
C TYR A 23 3.85 -6.93 17.68
N GLY A 24 4.89 -7.71 17.90
CA GLY A 24 6.05 -7.73 17.01
C GLY A 24 5.67 -8.14 15.59
N ARG A 25 4.84 -9.17 15.44
CA ARG A 25 4.35 -9.61 14.14
C ARG A 25 3.46 -8.54 13.47
N LEU A 26 2.63 -7.90 14.27
CA LEU A 26 1.76 -6.84 13.77
C LEU A 26 2.58 -5.68 13.22
N ILE A 27 3.62 -5.27 13.93
CA ILE A 27 4.51 -4.19 13.49
C ILE A 27 5.22 -4.58 12.18
N GLU A 28 5.71 -5.82 12.07
CA GLU A 28 6.30 -6.32 10.82
C GLU A 28 5.32 -6.25 9.66
N ASN A 29 4.09 -6.70 9.88
CA ASN A 29 3.05 -6.67 8.86
C ASN A 29 2.71 -5.26 8.44
N LEU A 30 2.63 -4.34 9.41
CA LEU A 30 2.38 -2.93 9.12
C LEU A 30 3.50 -2.31 8.29
N ASN A 31 4.75 -2.67 8.56
CA ASN A 31 5.89 -2.21 7.78
C ASN A 31 5.83 -2.72 6.34
N LYS A 32 5.43 -3.99 6.14
CA LYS A 32 5.26 -4.57 4.81
C LYS A 32 4.16 -3.87 4.04
N ILE A 33 3.03 -3.61 4.69
CA ILE A 33 1.91 -2.89 4.09
C ILE A 33 2.35 -1.48 3.69
N ASN A 34 3.08 -0.80 4.55
CA ASN A 34 3.58 0.54 4.28
C ASN A 34 4.49 0.57 3.04
N ASN A 35 5.38 -0.42 2.92
CA ASN A 35 6.24 -0.56 1.74
C ASN A 35 5.44 -0.85 0.47
N GLN A 36 4.40 -1.67 0.58
CA GLN A 36 3.51 -1.97 -0.55
C GLN A 36 2.74 -0.72 -0.99
N LEU A 37 2.27 0.09 -0.05
CA LEU A 37 1.60 1.35 -0.35
C LEU A 37 2.54 2.32 -1.07
N PHE A 38 3.80 2.37 -0.65
CA PHE A 38 4.82 3.18 -1.31
C PHE A 38 5.04 2.74 -2.75
N ASN A 39 5.07 1.43 -2.99
CA ASN A 39 5.22 0.87 -4.34
C ASN A 39 4.01 1.20 -5.21
N ILE A 40 2.80 1.10 -4.66
CA ILE A 40 1.57 1.42 -5.37
C ILE A 40 1.55 2.90 -5.76
N GLU A 41 1.96 3.77 -4.86
CA GLU A 41 2.06 5.21 -5.13
C GLU A 41 3.03 5.49 -6.28
N SER A 42 4.19 4.82 -6.28
CA SER A 42 5.17 4.94 -7.33
C SER A 42 4.63 4.43 -8.68
N ILE A 43 3.91 3.31 -8.67
CA ILE A 43 3.26 2.75 -9.86
C ILE A 43 2.19 3.71 -10.38
N ALA A 44 1.38 4.27 -9.49
CA ALA A 44 0.34 5.22 -9.88
C ALA A 44 0.94 6.47 -10.54
N SER A 45 2.05 6.99 -10.03
CA SER A 45 2.77 8.11 -10.63
C SER A 45 3.31 7.76 -12.02
N HIS A 46 3.82 6.55 -12.17
CA HIS A 46 4.28 6.04 -13.47
C HIS A 46 3.14 5.94 -14.47
N ILE A 47 2.02 5.39 -14.05
CA ILE A 47 0.81 5.26 -14.89
C ILE A 47 0.33 6.64 -15.32
N GLU A 48 0.35 7.61 -14.43
CA GLU A 48 -0.03 8.99 -14.75
C GLU A 48 0.86 9.56 -15.86
N LEU A 49 2.18 9.37 -15.76
CA LEU A 49 3.13 9.82 -16.76
C LEU A 49 2.93 9.12 -18.10
N ILE A 50 2.72 7.81 -18.09
CA ILE A 50 2.46 7.03 -19.29
C ILE A 50 1.17 7.52 -19.96
N ALA A 51 0.14 7.78 -19.17
CA ALA A 51 -1.13 8.26 -19.68
C ALA A 51 -1.01 9.66 -20.30
N ILE A 52 -0.23 10.54 -19.67
CA ILE A 52 0.05 11.86 -20.23
C ILE A 52 0.78 11.75 -21.57
N ASN A 53 1.80 10.93 -21.64
CA ASN A 53 2.56 10.71 -22.87
C ASN A 53 1.68 10.08 -23.96
N ALA A 54 0.84 9.12 -23.58
CA ALA A 54 -0.10 8.48 -24.52
C ALA A 54 -1.11 9.50 -25.05
N SER A 55 -1.58 10.40 -24.21
CA SER A 55 -2.51 11.47 -24.60
C SER A 55 -1.87 12.42 -25.60
N ILE A 56 -0.62 12.81 -25.37
CA ILE A 56 0.15 13.66 -26.27
C ILE A 56 0.33 12.98 -27.64
N GLU A 57 0.72 11.71 -27.63
CA GLU A 57 0.94 10.97 -28.85
C GLU A 57 -0.36 10.74 -29.63
N ALA A 58 -1.44 10.48 -28.92
CA ALA A 58 -2.77 10.36 -29.52
C ALA A 58 -3.20 11.69 -30.16
N SER A 59 -2.91 12.78 -29.53
CA SER A 59 -3.18 14.11 -30.06
C SER A 59 -2.42 14.38 -31.36
N ARG A 60 -1.20 13.89 -31.48
CA ARG A 60 -0.39 13.98 -32.70
C ARG A 60 -1.00 13.19 -33.86
N ALA A 61 -1.67 12.10 -33.56
CA ALA A 61 -2.32 11.28 -34.56
C ALA A 61 -3.63 11.89 -35.10
N GLY A 62 -4.09 12.99 -34.52
CA GLY A 62 -5.29 13.70 -34.94
C GLY A 62 -6.55 12.88 -34.73
N GLU A 63 -7.42 12.83 -35.74
CA GLU A 63 -8.69 12.11 -35.63
C GLU A 63 -8.51 10.61 -35.33
N ASN A 64 -7.45 9.99 -35.83
CA ASN A 64 -7.16 8.59 -35.62
C ASN A 64 -6.80 8.28 -34.17
N GLY A 65 -6.28 9.27 -33.44
CA GLY A 65 -5.89 9.10 -32.06
C GLY A 65 -6.94 9.54 -31.03
N ARG A 66 -8.07 10.04 -31.48
CA ARG A 66 -9.08 10.62 -30.59
C ARG A 66 -9.58 9.65 -29.52
N THR A 67 -9.88 8.41 -29.92
CA THR A 67 -10.34 7.38 -29.00
C THR A 67 -9.26 7.07 -27.96
N PHE A 68 -8.01 6.96 -28.38
CA PHE A 68 -6.88 6.71 -27.50
C PHE A 68 -6.69 7.87 -26.51
N ALA A 69 -6.88 9.10 -26.94
CA ALA A 69 -6.77 10.26 -26.06
C ALA A 69 -7.81 10.22 -24.94
N ILE A 70 -9.03 9.81 -25.24
CA ILE A 70 -10.10 9.66 -24.24
C ILE A 70 -9.73 8.61 -23.21
N VAL A 71 -9.28 7.43 -23.66
CA VAL A 71 -8.87 6.34 -22.76
C VAL A 71 -7.67 6.74 -21.92
N ALA A 72 -6.68 7.41 -22.49
CA ALA A 72 -5.50 7.88 -21.77
C ALA A 72 -5.87 8.85 -20.67
N ASN A 73 -6.80 9.78 -20.95
CA ASN A 73 -7.27 10.73 -19.94
C ASN A 73 -8.02 10.04 -18.79
N GLU A 74 -8.81 9.01 -19.10
CA GLU A 74 -9.48 8.22 -18.06
C GLU A 74 -8.49 7.48 -17.18
N ILE A 75 -7.45 6.89 -17.77
CA ILE A 75 -6.38 6.20 -17.03
C ILE A 75 -5.66 7.19 -16.12
N ARG A 76 -5.35 8.37 -16.62
CA ARG A 76 -4.72 9.42 -15.83
C ARG A 76 -5.57 9.82 -14.62
N ASP A 77 -6.86 10.01 -14.82
CA ASP A 77 -7.78 10.37 -13.74
C ASP A 77 -7.88 9.27 -12.70
N MET A 78 -7.90 8.01 -13.11
CA MET A 78 -7.91 6.86 -12.22
C MET A 78 -6.62 6.78 -11.39
N ALA A 79 -5.48 7.02 -12.01
CA ALA A 79 -4.19 7.03 -11.31
C ALA A 79 -4.14 8.13 -10.25
N LYS A 80 -4.68 9.30 -10.53
CA LYS A 80 -4.77 10.40 -9.57
C LYS A 80 -5.67 10.05 -8.40
N LYS A 81 -6.75 9.33 -8.63
CA LYS A 81 -7.72 8.95 -7.58
C LYS A 81 -7.19 7.85 -6.66
N THR A 82 -6.16 7.12 -7.06
CA THR A 82 -5.57 6.07 -6.24
C THR A 82 -4.94 6.64 -4.96
N PHE A 83 -4.53 7.85 -5.00
CA PHE A 83 -3.98 8.61 -3.87
C PHE A 83 -4.55 10.05 -3.86
#